data_58aa88024d4a0ff1ed14b997f02837f6
#
_entry.id   58aa88024d4a0ff1ed14b997f02837f6
#
_cell.length_a   1.000
_cell.length_b   1.000
_cell.length_c   1.000
_cell.angle_alpha   90.00
_cell.angle_beta   90.00
_cell.angle_gamma   90.00
#
_symmetry.space_group_name_H-M   'P 1'
#
loop_
_entity.id
_entity.type
_entity.pdbx_description
1 polymer ?
#
loop_
_entity_poly.entity_id
_entity_poly.type
_entity_poly.pdbx_seq_one_letter_code
_entity_poly.pdbx_strand_id
1 'polypeptide(L)'
;MHSFYIDSPIDGAAMLPPEEARHALKVLRLRPGDAVCAMDGAGRRWRGKIGGIDGGSVRVNLLEQLPDNEAPVRLTVYEGLPKADKLDFIAQKLTELGGAALAPVRMARCVAKLEGRDGEKRRERLEKIAREAAKQCGRGMPLRVAAPMDWRKALEAMAAHDLLLIPWEAAEGTRLKDIFTLNPDARDIGIVVGPEGGITADEIDEMTAAGGRCVTLGPRILRTETAAVVSAALVMQLWGDV
;
A
#
# COMPACT_ATOMS: atom_id res chain seq x y z
N MET A 1 -9.13 -1.06 20.44
CA MET A 1 -9.78 -2.32 20.04
C MET A 1 -8.80 -3.05 19.13
N HIS A 2 -8.56 -4.36 19.34
CA HIS A 2 -7.62 -5.11 18.51
C HIS A 2 -8.29 -5.56 17.23
N SER A 3 -7.56 -5.53 16.12
CA SER A 3 -8.04 -5.94 14.80
C SER A 3 -7.46 -7.30 14.40
N PHE A 4 -8.28 -8.15 13.79
CA PHE A 4 -7.92 -9.48 13.34
C PHE A 4 -8.47 -9.76 11.95
N TYR A 5 -7.67 -10.42 11.13
CA TYR A 5 -8.21 -11.03 9.92
C TYR A 5 -9.04 -12.26 10.29
N ILE A 6 -10.13 -12.45 9.57
CA ILE A 6 -11.06 -13.57 9.78
C ILE A 6 -11.21 -14.38 8.49
N ASP A 7 -11.60 -15.64 8.66
CA ASP A 7 -12.13 -16.43 7.56
C ASP A 7 -13.49 -15.88 7.11
N SER A 8 -13.99 -16.38 5.98
CA SER A 8 -15.29 -15.93 5.45
C SER A 8 -16.39 -16.03 6.51
N PRO A 9 -17.15 -14.95 6.77
CA PRO A 9 -18.25 -14.97 7.73
C PRO A 9 -19.36 -15.95 7.34
N ILE A 10 -19.86 -16.68 8.34
CA ILE A 10 -21.01 -17.58 8.21
C ILE A 10 -21.96 -17.29 9.39
N ASP A 11 -23.22 -17.01 9.09
CA ASP A 11 -24.29 -16.80 10.08
C ASP A 11 -23.94 -15.80 11.20
N GLY A 12 -23.32 -14.67 10.84
CA GLY A 12 -22.96 -13.62 11.80
C GLY A 12 -21.77 -13.96 12.69
N ALA A 13 -20.98 -14.97 12.34
CA ALA A 13 -19.75 -15.34 13.04
C ALA A 13 -18.63 -15.67 12.05
N ALA A 14 -17.39 -15.63 12.54
CA ALA A 14 -16.22 -16.06 11.78
C ALA A 14 -15.18 -16.69 12.71
N MET A 15 -14.30 -17.50 12.13
CA MET A 15 -13.15 -18.06 12.85
C MET A 15 -11.93 -17.18 12.63
N LEU A 16 -11.08 -17.09 13.63
CA LEU A 16 -9.74 -16.55 13.45
C LEU A 16 -8.83 -17.59 12.82
N PRO A 17 -8.06 -17.26 11.78
CA PRO A 17 -6.99 -18.11 11.30
C PRO A 17 -6.03 -18.52 12.43
N PRO A 18 -5.34 -19.67 12.36
CA PRO A 18 -4.52 -20.20 13.46
C PRO A 18 -3.46 -19.21 14.01
N GLU A 19 -2.87 -18.39 13.14
CA GLU A 19 -1.91 -17.34 13.53
C GLU A 19 -2.60 -16.24 14.36
N GLU A 20 -3.74 -15.75 13.90
CA GLU A 20 -4.53 -14.72 14.57
C GLU A 20 -5.09 -15.23 15.90
N ALA A 21 -5.57 -16.47 15.94
CA ALA A 21 -6.03 -17.12 17.18
C ALA A 21 -4.90 -17.23 18.22
N ARG A 22 -3.70 -17.65 17.78
CA ARG A 22 -2.53 -17.70 18.67
C ARG A 22 -2.16 -16.32 19.20
N HIS A 23 -2.19 -15.28 18.35
CA HIS A 23 -1.93 -13.91 18.76
C HIS A 23 -2.96 -13.42 19.79
N ALA A 24 -4.25 -13.63 19.51
CA ALA A 24 -5.34 -13.27 20.42
C ALA A 24 -5.17 -13.91 21.82
N LEU A 25 -4.87 -15.21 21.86
CA LEU A 25 -4.82 -15.96 23.11
C LEU A 25 -3.51 -15.80 23.88
N LYS A 26 -2.35 -15.91 23.20
CA LYS A 26 -1.04 -15.96 23.87
C LYS A 26 -0.43 -14.58 24.08
N VAL A 27 -0.62 -13.66 23.16
CA VAL A 27 -0.03 -12.31 23.22
C VAL A 27 -0.98 -11.35 23.91
N LEU A 28 -2.21 -11.24 23.39
CA LEU A 28 -3.20 -10.28 23.86
C LEU A 28 -4.04 -10.82 25.03
N ARG A 29 -4.05 -12.14 25.25
CA ARG A 29 -4.76 -12.83 26.35
C ARG A 29 -6.25 -12.51 26.39
N LEU A 30 -6.87 -12.41 25.18
CA LEU A 30 -8.27 -12.11 25.05
C LEU A 30 -9.16 -13.25 25.58
N ARG A 31 -10.35 -12.89 26.05
CA ARG A 31 -11.35 -13.78 26.66
C ARG A 31 -12.69 -13.66 25.91
N PRO A 32 -13.58 -14.65 26.04
CA PRO A 32 -14.96 -14.52 25.56
C PRO A 32 -15.61 -13.23 26.09
N GLY A 33 -16.23 -12.48 25.18
CA GLY A 33 -16.84 -11.18 25.46
C GLY A 33 -15.97 -9.97 25.13
N ASP A 34 -14.65 -10.12 24.98
CA ASP A 34 -13.75 -9.02 24.62
C ASP A 34 -14.08 -8.47 23.22
N ALA A 35 -14.10 -7.13 23.11
CA ALA A 35 -14.41 -6.44 21.87
C ALA A 35 -13.22 -6.46 20.90
N VAL A 36 -13.49 -6.80 19.65
CA VAL A 36 -12.51 -6.87 18.56
C VAL A 36 -13.06 -6.26 17.28
N CYS A 37 -12.17 -5.86 16.37
CA CYS A 37 -12.49 -5.56 14.99
C CYS A 37 -12.13 -6.77 14.13
N ALA A 38 -13.07 -7.28 13.37
CA ALA A 38 -12.88 -8.36 12.40
C ALA A 38 -12.77 -7.78 10.99
N MET A 39 -11.86 -8.30 10.17
CA MET A 39 -11.59 -7.81 8.81
C MET A 39 -11.43 -9.00 7.86
N ASP A 40 -12.06 -8.96 6.68
CA ASP A 40 -11.96 -10.04 5.70
C ASP A 40 -10.80 -9.89 4.70
N GLY A 41 -10.05 -8.78 4.78
CA GLY A 41 -8.97 -8.47 3.84
C GLY A 41 -9.43 -8.03 2.45
N ALA A 42 -10.74 -7.90 2.25
CA ALA A 42 -11.37 -7.46 1.00
C ALA A 42 -12.14 -6.12 1.16
N GLY A 43 -11.86 -5.38 2.24
CA GLY A 43 -12.44 -4.08 2.53
C GLY A 43 -13.54 -4.10 3.60
N ARG A 44 -14.18 -5.24 3.86
CA ARG A 44 -15.25 -5.31 4.87
C ARG A 44 -14.68 -5.45 6.28
N ARG A 45 -15.27 -4.72 7.20
CA ARG A 45 -14.90 -4.68 8.63
C ARG A 45 -16.13 -4.79 9.50
N TRP A 46 -15.97 -5.41 10.65
CA TRP A 46 -17.05 -5.55 11.62
C TRP A 46 -16.57 -5.24 13.04
N ARG A 47 -17.42 -4.59 13.80
CA ARG A 47 -17.31 -4.66 15.25
C ARG A 47 -17.80 -6.04 15.69
N GLY A 48 -17.02 -6.72 16.51
CA GLY A 48 -17.35 -8.04 17.00
C GLY A 48 -16.88 -8.26 18.43
N LYS A 49 -17.14 -9.45 18.92
CA LYS A 49 -16.67 -9.93 20.23
C LYS A 49 -16.14 -11.34 20.11
N ILE A 50 -15.14 -11.69 20.91
CA ILE A 50 -14.74 -13.07 21.09
C ILE A 50 -15.95 -13.87 21.58
N GLY A 51 -16.45 -14.80 20.78
CA GLY A 51 -17.65 -15.58 21.05
C GLY A 51 -17.38 -16.89 21.80
N GLY A 52 -16.28 -17.56 21.48
CA GLY A 52 -15.90 -18.83 22.11
C GLY A 52 -14.46 -19.20 21.78
N ILE A 53 -13.87 -19.99 22.67
CA ILE A 53 -12.51 -20.52 22.54
C ILE A 53 -12.60 -22.03 22.78
N ASP A 54 -12.19 -22.83 21.81
CA ASP A 54 -12.19 -24.28 21.89
C ASP A 54 -10.94 -24.86 21.23
N GLY A 55 -10.16 -25.65 21.98
CA GLY A 55 -8.95 -26.32 21.49
C GLY A 55 -7.91 -25.38 20.87
N GLY A 56 -7.92 -24.08 21.22
CA GLY A 56 -7.06 -23.07 20.61
C GLY A 56 -7.64 -22.34 19.39
N SER A 57 -8.80 -22.76 18.91
CA SER A 57 -9.61 -22.08 17.91
C SER A 57 -10.39 -20.93 18.57
N VAL A 58 -10.54 -19.81 17.88
CA VAL A 58 -11.23 -18.62 18.39
C VAL A 58 -12.34 -18.23 17.43
N ARG A 59 -13.57 -18.20 17.91
CA ARG A 59 -14.73 -17.71 17.18
C ARG A 59 -14.98 -16.25 17.53
N VAL A 60 -15.27 -15.43 16.54
CA VAL A 60 -15.69 -14.04 16.66
C VAL A 60 -17.16 -13.93 16.28
N ASN A 61 -18.02 -13.43 17.16
CA ASN A 61 -19.38 -13.05 16.83
C ASN A 61 -19.35 -11.64 16.23
N LEU A 62 -19.86 -11.49 15.02
CA LEU A 62 -19.92 -10.23 14.29
C LEU A 62 -21.21 -9.50 14.70
N LEU A 63 -21.10 -8.27 15.14
CA LEU A 63 -22.24 -7.50 15.68
C LEU A 63 -22.75 -6.46 14.69
N GLU A 64 -21.85 -5.72 14.07
CA GLU A 64 -22.15 -4.59 13.22
C GLU A 64 -21.09 -4.47 12.13
N GLN A 65 -21.49 -4.34 10.87
CA GLN A 65 -20.56 -3.99 9.81
C GLN A 65 -20.21 -2.51 9.91
N LEU A 66 -18.91 -2.21 9.91
CA LEU A 66 -18.41 -0.85 9.96
C LEU A 66 -18.44 -0.20 8.57
N PRO A 67 -18.57 1.14 8.49
CA PRO A 67 -18.46 1.86 7.23
C PRO A 67 -17.14 1.55 6.51
N ASP A 68 -17.16 1.63 5.19
CA ASP A 68 -15.95 1.58 4.38
C ASP A 68 -15.03 2.76 4.74
N ASN A 69 -13.73 2.52 4.80
CA ASN A 69 -12.71 3.54 5.05
C ASN A 69 -11.55 3.42 4.06
N GLU A 70 -11.80 2.82 2.90
CA GLU A 70 -10.82 2.83 1.83
C GLU A 70 -10.89 4.15 1.05
N ALA A 71 -9.73 4.61 0.58
CA ALA A 71 -9.65 5.86 -0.17
C ALA A 71 -10.46 5.80 -1.47
N PRO A 72 -11.11 6.90 -1.89
CA PRO A 72 -11.91 6.95 -3.12
C PRO A 72 -11.05 6.91 -4.39
N VAL A 73 -9.73 7.03 -4.27
CA VAL A 73 -8.75 6.96 -5.35
C VAL A 73 -7.88 5.71 -5.21
N ARG A 74 -7.61 5.05 -6.31
CA ARG A 74 -6.69 3.91 -6.38
C ARG A 74 -5.28 4.40 -6.67
N LEU A 75 -4.43 4.46 -5.64
CA LEU A 75 -3.05 4.88 -5.74
C LEU A 75 -2.10 3.68 -5.84
N THR A 76 -1.33 3.61 -6.93
CA THR A 76 -0.22 2.67 -7.10
C THR A 76 1.11 3.41 -7.07
N VAL A 77 2.05 2.97 -6.23
CA VAL A 77 3.42 3.51 -6.21
C VAL A 77 4.36 2.51 -6.87
N TYR A 78 5.00 2.94 -7.94
CA TYR A 78 6.10 2.25 -8.62
C TYR A 78 7.40 2.74 -8.01
N GLU A 79 8.05 1.87 -7.26
CA GLU A 79 9.28 2.21 -6.53
C GLU A 79 10.48 1.56 -7.17
N GLY A 80 11.43 2.37 -7.65
CA GLY A 80 12.72 1.87 -8.09
C GLY A 80 13.42 1.15 -6.93
N LEU A 81 13.85 -0.12 -7.14
CA LEU A 81 14.37 -0.96 -6.07
C LEU A 81 15.43 -0.25 -5.22
N PRO A 82 15.10 0.18 -3.98
CA PRO A 82 16.03 0.87 -3.11
C PRO A 82 16.90 -0.12 -2.33
N LYS A 83 17.94 0.40 -1.69
CA LYS A 83 18.81 -0.37 -0.80
C LYS A 83 18.13 -0.68 0.53
N ALA A 84 18.58 -1.76 1.17
CA ALA A 84 18.22 -2.16 2.53
C ALA A 84 16.68 -2.30 2.76
N ASP A 85 16.20 -1.88 3.92
CA ASP A 85 14.83 -2.09 4.38
C ASP A 85 13.88 -0.92 4.07
N LYS A 86 14.25 -0.03 3.13
CA LYS A 86 13.42 1.13 2.77
C LYS A 86 12.05 0.73 2.22
N LEU A 87 11.98 -0.37 1.44
CA LEU A 87 10.69 -0.90 0.98
C LEU A 87 9.76 -1.29 2.14
N ASP A 88 10.29 -1.75 3.28
CA ASP A 88 9.49 -2.09 4.45
C ASP A 88 8.79 -0.86 5.01
N PHE A 89 9.55 0.24 5.15
CA PHE A 89 9.01 1.54 5.58
C PHE A 89 7.98 2.09 4.58
N ILE A 90 8.29 2.04 3.28
CA ILE A 90 7.39 2.49 2.21
C ILE A 90 6.09 1.69 2.26
N ALA A 91 6.15 0.34 2.30
CA ALA A 91 4.96 -0.50 2.35
C ALA A 91 4.08 -0.21 3.57
N GLN A 92 4.70 -0.02 4.74
CA GLN A 92 4.00 0.38 5.95
C GLN A 92 3.27 1.72 5.76
N LYS A 93 3.99 2.76 5.33
CA LYS A 93 3.42 4.12 5.24
C LYS A 93 2.40 4.26 4.10
N LEU A 94 2.60 3.59 2.98
CA LEU A 94 1.59 3.55 1.93
C LEU A 94 0.30 2.86 2.40
N THR A 95 0.41 1.81 3.22
CA THR A 95 -0.77 1.17 3.82
C THR A 95 -1.52 2.15 4.73
N GLU A 96 -0.82 2.84 5.61
CA GLU A 96 -1.39 3.83 6.54
C GLU A 96 -2.07 5.00 5.80
N LEU A 97 -1.51 5.41 4.65
CA LEU A 97 -2.01 6.51 3.82
C LEU A 97 -3.14 6.11 2.84
N GLY A 98 -3.62 4.87 2.86
CA GLY A 98 -4.69 4.48 1.95
C GLY A 98 -4.23 3.98 0.57
N GLY A 99 -2.93 3.80 0.34
CA GLY A 99 -2.40 3.29 -0.93
C GLY A 99 -2.99 1.94 -1.33
N ALA A 100 -3.25 1.74 -2.61
CA ALA A 100 -3.81 0.50 -3.14
C ALA A 100 -2.73 -0.54 -3.48
N ALA A 101 -1.60 -0.11 -4.04
CA ALA A 101 -0.54 -1.03 -4.42
C ALA A 101 0.87 -0.40 -4.34
N LEU A 102 1.85 -1.27 -4.06
CA LEU A 102 3.28 -1.02 -4.20
C LEU A 102 3.85 -1.96 -5.26
N ALA A 103 4.49 -1.42 -6.27
CA ALA A 103 5.11 -2.14 -7.35
C ALA A 103 6.62 -1.86 -7.39
N PRO A 104 7.47 -2.73 -6.83
CA PRO A 104 8.92 -2.60 -6.94
C PRO A 104 9.37 -2.78 -8.39
N VAL A 105 10.20 -1.85 -8.91
CA VAL A 105 10.64 -1.83 -10.32
C VAL A 105 12.16 -1.90 -10.42
N ARG A 106 12.67 -2.72 -11.32
CA ARG A 106 14.08 -2.73 -11.70
C ARG A 106 14.36 -1.61 -12.70
N MET A 107 14.82 -0.47 -12.19
CA MET A 107 15.23 0.68 -12.99
C MET A 107 16.73 0.65 -13.27
N ALA A 108 17.18 1.42 -14.25
CA ALA A 108 18.57 1.42 -14.73
C ALA A 108 19.60 1.69 -13.62
N ARG A 109 19.30 2.58 -12.68
CA ARG A 109 20.20 2.96 -11.58
C ARG A 109 19.95 2.21 -10.27
N CYS A 110 19.16 1.13 -10.30
CA CYS A 110 18.99 0.26 -9.13
C CYS A 110 20.29 -0.50 -8.84
N VAL A 111 20.74 -0.44 -7.59
CA VAL A 111 21.86 -1.27 -7.10
C VAL A 111 21.36 -2.64 -6.64
N ALA A 112 20.18 -2.69 -6.06
CA ALA A 112 19.56 -3.93 -5.60
C ALA A 112 19.03 -4.75 -6.79
N LYS A 113 19.35 -6.05 -6.79
CA LYS A 113 18.82 -7.02 -7.76
C LYS A 113 17.95 -8.01 -6.99
N LEU A 114 16.64 -7.91 -7.19
CA LEU A 114 15.66 -8.85 -6.61
C LEU A 114 15.02 -9.62 -7.76
N GLU A 115 15.44 -10.87 -7.95
CA GLU A 115 14.96 -11.74 -9.03
C GLU A 115 14.51 -13.09 -8.48
N GLY A 116 13.63 -13.76 -9.22
CA GLY A 116 13.19 -15.10 -8.94
C GLY A 116 12.76 -15.30 -7.48
N ARG A 117 13.34 -16.30 -6.82
CA ARG A 117 12.98 -16.70 -5.45
C ARG A 117 13.20 -15.61 -4.40
N ASP A 118 14.21 -14.76 -4.57
CA ASP A 118 14.48 -13.68 -3.61
C ASP A 118 13.49 -12.52 -3.76
N GLY A 119 13.07 -12.25 -4.99
CA GLY A 119 11.98 -11.31 -5.26
C GLY A 119 10.67 -11.76 -4.63
N GLU A 120 10.33 -13.05 -4.71
CA GLU A 120 9.12 -13.61 -4.11
C GLU A 120 9.14 -13.56 -2.58
N LYS A 121 10.25 -13.94 -1.94
CA LYS A 121 10.43 -13.81 -0.50
C LYS A 121 10.30 -12.36 -0.02
N ARG A 122 10.83 -11.41 -0.82
CA ARG A 122 10.70 -9.99 -0.51
C ARG A 122 9.25 -9.54 -0.59
N ARG A 123 8.51 -9.95 -1.63
CA ARG A 123 7.08 -9.68 -1.77
C ARG A 123 6.29 -10.19 -0.57
N GLU A 124 6.48 -11.47 -0.20
CA GLU A 124 5.80 -12.08 0.96
C GLU A 124 6.07 -11.31 2.27
N ARG A 125 7.32 -10.84 2.47
CA ARG A 125 7.69 -10.02 3.63
C ARG A 125 6.94 -8.68 3.62
N LEU A 126 6.89 -8.01 2.49
CA LEU A 126 6.20 -6.72 2.35
C LEU A 126 4.69 -6.86 2.52
N GLU A 127 4.09 -7.93 2.02
CA GLU A 127 2.67 -8.25 2.25
C GLU A 127 2.36 -8.46 3.74
N LYS A 128 3.25 -9.14 4.47
CA LYS A 128 3.12 -9.25 5.94
C LYS A 128 3.14 -7.89 6.63
N ILE A 129 4.07 -7.02 6.25
CA ILE A 129 4.16 -5.65 6.79
C ILE A 129 2.88 -4.87 6.49
N ALA A 130 2.39 -4.93 5.25
CA ALA A 130 1.15 -4.29 4.84
C ALA A 130 -0.06 -4.79 5.63
N ARG A 131 -0.16 -6.11 5.87
CA ARG A 131 -1.24 -6.69 6.70
C ARG A 131 -1.20 -6.20 8.14
N GLU A 132 -0.03 -6.15 8.76
CA GLU A 132 0.12 -5.64 10.13
C GLU A 132 -0.17 -4.13 10.21
N ALA A 133 0.29 -3.36 9.23
CA ALA A 133 -0.03 -1.93 9.13
C ALA A 133 -1.54 -1.69 8.97
N ALA A 134 -2.22 -2.47 8.11
CA ALA A 134 -3.67 -2.38 7.92
C ALA A 134 -4.44 -2.70 9.22
N LYS A 135 -4.03 -3.72 9.98
CA LYS A 135 -4.61 -4.01 11.30
C LYS A 135 -4.44 -2.84 12.26
N GLN A 136 -3.27 -2.21 12.27
CA GLN A 136 -2.97 -1.10 13.17
C GLN A 136 -3.75 0.17 12.81
N CYS A 137 -3.79 0.56 11.54
CA CYS A 137 -4.52 1.75 11.09
C CYS A 137 -6.03 1.51 10.88
N GLY A 138 -6.48 0.24 10.95
CA GLY A 138 -7.89 -0.13 10.85
C GLY A 138 -8.44 -0.19 9.43
N ARG A 139 -7.59 -0.33 8.39
CA ARG A 139 -8.04 -0.54 7.01
C ARG A 139 -8.55 -1.95 6.81
N GLY A 140 -9.64 -2.09 6.08
CA GLY A 140 -10.22 -3.38 5.72
C GLY A 140 -9.42 -4.13 4.66
N MET A 141 -8.66 -3.41 3.84
CA MET A 141 -7.86 -3.94 2.73
C MET A 141 -6.37 -3.61 2.93
N PRO A 142 -5.47 -4.61 2.98
CA PRO A 142 -4.04 -4.35 3.02
C PRO A 142 -3.53 -3.85 1.67
N LEU A 143 -2.46 -3.07 1.68
CA LEU A 143 -1.72 -2.68 0.47
C LEU A 143 -1.32 -3.95 -0.32
N ARG A 144 -1.62 -3.98 -1.60
CA ARG A 144 -1.14 -5.06 -2.49
C ARG A 144 0.31 -4.82 -2.86
N VAL A 145 1.13 -5.87 -2.83
CA VAL A 145 2.53 -5.78 -3.23
C VAL A 145 2.75 -6.65 -4.46
N ALA A 146 3.20 -6.03 -5.55
CA ALA A 146 3.57 -6.75 -6.75
C ALA A 146 4.95 -7.43 -6.57
N ALA A 147 5.18 -8.53 -7.29
CA ALA A 147 6.53 -9.04 -7.43
C ALA A 147 7.41 -7.99 -8.15
N PRO A 148 8.72 -7.91 -7.84
CA PRO A 148 9.62 -7.01 -8.55
C PRO A 148 9.57 -7.23 -10.05
N MET A 149 9.24 -6.19 -10.81
CA MET A 149 9.05 -6.27 -12.26
C MET A 149 10.18 -5.59 -13.01
N ASP A 150 10.40 -6.04 -14.25
CA ASP A 150 11.31 -5.35 -15.16
C ASP A 150 10.68 -4.03 -15.67
N TRP A 151 11.54 -3.17 -16.19
CA TRP A 151 11.17 -1.84 -16.66
C TRP A 151 10.04 -1.86 -17.70
N ARG A 152 10.13 -2.77 -18.67
CA ARG A 152 9.17 -2.83 -19.79
C ARG A 152 7.76 -3.15 -19.29
N LYS A 153 7.63 -4.16 -18.42
CA LYS A 153 6.34 -4.49 -17.79
C LYS A 153 5.82 -3.37 -16.90
N ALA A 154 6.72 -2.70 -16.18
CA ALA A 154 6.35 -1.56 -15.37
C ALA A 154 5.80 -0.42 -16.24
N LEU A 155 6.44 -0.09 -17.35
CA LEU A 155 6.02 0.96 -18.27
C LEU A 155 4.64 0.67 -18.89
N GLU A 156 4.39 -0.59 -19.29
CA GLU A 156 3.07 -1.03 -19.76
C GLU A 156 1.99 -0.83 -18.69
N ALA A 157 2.29 -1.17 -17.43
CA ALA A 157 1.36 -0.99 -16.32
C ALA A 157 1.15 0.49 -15.96
N MET A 158 2.21 1.30 -16.01
CA MET A 158 2.17 2.74 -15.77
C MET A 158 1.28 3.47 -16.78
N ALA A 159 1.32 3.06 -18.06
CA ALA A 159 0.53 3.65 -19.13
C ALA A 159 -0.98 3.39 -19.00
N ALA A 160 -1.40 2.47 -18.15
CA ALA A 160 -2.81 2.11 -17.96
C ALA A 160 -3.54 2.97 -16.92
N HIS A 161 -2.83 3.84 -16.17
CA HIS A 161 -3.44 4.72 -15.19
C HIS A 161 -4.14 5.92 -15.85
N ASP A 162 -5.18 6.44 -15.20
CA ASP A 162 -5.81 7.72 -15.60
C ASP A 162 -4.79 8.88 -15.55
N LEU A 163 -3.88 8.81 -14.58
CA LEU A 163 -2.85 9.80 -14.33
C LEU A 163 -1.57 9.14 -13.82
N LEU A 164 -0.45 9.39 -14.50
CA LEU A 164 0.87 8.96 -14.09
C LEU A 164 1.70 10.18 -13.65
N LEU A 165 2.15 10.19 -12.41
CA LEU A 165 2.93 11.26 -11.79
C LEU A 165 4.37 10.81 -11.59
N ILE A 166 5.31 11.66 -11.97
CA ILE A 166 6.75 11.39 -11.88
C ILE A 166 7.40 12.51 -11.05
N PRO A 167 7.48 12.35 -9.71
CA PRO A 167 8.28 13.23 -8.88
C PRO A 167 9.74 13.16 -9.32
N TRP A 168 10.25 14.29 -9.86
CA TRP A 168 11.59 14.35 -10.42
C TRP A 168 12.31 15.60 -9.96
N GLU A 169 13.59 15.45 -9.54
CA GLU A 169 14.40 16.54 -9.00
C GLU A 169 14.70 17.65 -10.01
N ALA A 170 14.72 17.32 -11.31
CA ALA A 170 14.93 18.30 -12.37
C ALA A 170 13.61 18.85 -12.96
N ALA A 171 12.45 18.46 -12.42
CA ALA A 171 11.18 19.04 -12.84
C ALA A 171 11.07 20.49 -12.36
N GLU A 172 10.85 21.42 -13.28
CA GLU A 172 10.69 22.83 -12.99
C GLU A 172 9.21 23.27 -13.10
N GLY A 173 8.75 24.02 -12.09
CA GLY A 173 7.49 24.77 -12.14
C GLY A 173 6.23 23.97 -11.85
N THR A 174 6.04 22.78 -12.41
CA THR A 174 4.80 22.01 -12.31
C THR A 174 4.66 21.33 -10.95
N ARG A 175 3.63 21.69 -10.19
CA ARG A 175 3.30 21.10 -8.89
C ARG A 175 2.11 20.15 -8.99
N LEU A 176 1.99 19.22 -8.05
CA LEU A 176 0.85 18.30 -7.97
C LEU A 176 -0.51 19.02 -8.00
N LYS A 177 -0.62 20.14 -7.30
CA LYS A 177 -1.85 20.97 -7.28
C LYS A 177 -2.23 21.49 -8.68
N ASP A 178 -1.24 21.81 -9.54
CA ASP A 178 -1.51 22.28 -10.91
C ASP A 178 -2.05 21.13 -11.76
N ILE A 179 -1.50 19.94 -11.60
CA ILE A 179 -1.98 18.71 -12.24
C ILE A 179 -3.40 18.36 -11.76
N PHE A 180 -3.67 18.47 -10.44
CA PHE A 180 -5.01 18.26 -9.88
C PHE A 180 -6.06 19.17 -10.53
N THR A 181 -5.75 20.45 -10.71
CA THR A 181 -6.66 21.41 -11.34
C THR A 181 -7.07 20.99 -12.75
N LEU A 182 -6.19 20.30 -13.46
CA LEU A 182 -6.46 19.81 -14.84
C LEU A 182 -7.09 18.42 -14.87
N ASN A 183 -6.99 17.64 -13.79
CA ASN A 183 -7.42 16.24 -13.74
C ASN A 183 -8.14 15.93 -12.40
N PRO A 184 -9.16 16.68 -12.00
CA PRO A 184 -9.80 16.51 -10.69
C PRO A 184 -10.55 15.19 -10.54
N ASP A 185 -10.94 14.58 -11.66
CA ASP A 185 -11.73 13.34 -11.69
C ASP A 185 -10.90 12.07 -11.85
N ALA A 186 -9.56 12.16 -11.83
CA ALA A 186 -8.70 10.97 -11.86
C ALA A 186 -8.98 10.07 -10.66
N ARG A 187 -9.15 8.77 -10.90
CA ARG A 187 -9.45 7.76 -9.86
C ARG A 187 -8.43 6.64 -9.78
N ASP A 188 -7.63 6.47 -10.81
CA ASP A 188 -6.55 5.50 -10.88
C ASP A 188 -5.23 6.24 -11.14
N ILE A 189 -4.43 6.41 -10.09
CA ILE A 189 -3.23 7.24 -10.13
C ILE A 189 -2.00 6.39 -9.88
N GLY A 190 -1.02 6.47 -10.79
CA GLY A 190 0.32 5.93 -10.62
C GLY A 190 1.31 7.02 -10.19
N ILE A 191 2.19 6.69 -9.25
CA ILE A 191 3.36 7.51 -8.89
C ILE A 191 4.60 6.69 -9.16
N VAL A 192 5.61 7.29 -9.81
CA VAL A 192 6.91 6.65 -10.05
C VAL A 192 7.99 7.35 -9.23
N VAL A 193 8.64 6.62 -8.36
CA VAL A 193 9.75 7.12 -7.54
C VAL A 193 11.03 6.37 -7.89
N GLY A 194 12.09 7.11 -8.19
CA GLY A 194 13.39 6.53 -8.55
C GLY A 194 14.14 5.96 -7.34
N PRO A 195 15.10 5.03 -7.58
CA PRO A 195 16.01 4.57 -6.55
C PRO A 195 16.96 5.70 -6.10
N GLU A 196 17.89 5.40 -5.18
CA GLU A 196 18.87 6.38 -4.71
C GLU A 196 19.75 7.00 -5.82
N GLY A 197 19.92 6.27 -6.93
CA GLY A 197 20.62 6.76 -8.11
C GLY A 197 19.82 7.72 -8.99
N GLY A 198 18.54 7.94 -8.65
CA GLY A 198 17.60 8.73 -9.44
C GLY A 198 17.08 8.00 -10.68
N ILE A 199 16.27 8.70 -11.47
CA ILE A 199 15.71 8.23 -12.74
C ILE A 199 16.62 8.72 -13.87
N THR A 200 16.82 7.91 -14.90
CA THR A 200 17.60 8.34 -16.09
C THR A 200 16.74 9.21 -17.01
N ALA A 201 17.41 10.00 -17.88
CA ALA A 201 16.72 10.80 -18.88
C ALA A 201 15.87 9.92 -19.82
N ASP A 202 16.44 8.79 -20.27
CA ASP A 202 15.74 7.83 -21.16
C ASP A 202 14.46 7.29 -20.48
N GLU A 203 14.53 6.93 -19.18
CA GLU A 203 13.36 6.47 -18.42
C GLU A 203 12.30 7.57 -18.28
N ILE A 204 12.71 8.83 -18.09
CA ILE A 204 11.81 9.99 -18.06
C ILE A 204 11.13 10.17 -19.42
N ASP A 205 11.89 10.09 -20.51
CA ASP A 205 11.36 10.26 -21.87
C ASP A 205 10.35 9.16 -22.19
N GLU A 206 10.66 7.89 -21.87
CA GLU A 206 9.73 6.77 -22.07
C GLU A 206 8.44 6.93 -21.26
N MET A 207 8.53 7.31 -19.97
CA MET A 207 7.35 7.54 -19.15
C MET A 207 6.52 8.73 -19.62
N THR A 208 7.18 9.81 -20.07
CA THR A 208 6.51 10.99 -20.60
C THR A 208 5.79 10.67 -21.92
N ALA A 209 6.42 9.88 -22.80
CA ALA A 209 5.79 9.37 -24.01
C ALA A 209 4.56 8.49 -23.71
N ALA A 210 4.57 7.77 -22.58
CA ALA A 210 3.45 7.00 -22.06
C ALA A 210 2.37 7.85 -21.34
N GLY A 211 2.45 9.19 -21.38
CA GLY A 211 1.48 10.10 -20.76
C GLY A 211 1.83 10.58 -19.35
N GLY A 212 2.98 10.19 -18.83
CA GLY A 212 3.46 10.60 -17.50
C GLY A 212 3.72 12.11 -17.39
N ARG A 213 3.50 12.64 -16.20
CA ARG A 213 3.66 14.06 -15.87
C ARG A 213 4.75 14.24 -14.82
N CYS A 214 5.86 14.87 -15.21
CA CYS A 214 6.91 15.25 -14.27
C CYS A 214 6.40 16.36 -13.33
N VAL A 215 6.63 16.20 -12.03
CA VAL A 215 6.21 17.14 -11.00
C VAL A 215 7.34 17.41 -10.02
N THR A 216 7.40 18.63 -9.50
CA THR A 216 8.33 18.96 -8.42
C THR A 216 7.70 18.78 -7.04
N LEU A 217 8.47 18.23 -6.10
CA LEU A 217 8.12 18.18 -4.67
C LEU A 217 8.77 19.32 -3.87
N GLY A 218 9.30 20.34 -4.56
CA GLY A 218 9.95 21.50 -3.95
C GLY A 218 11.46 21.49 -4.18
N PRO A 219 12.18 22.49 -3.59
CA PRO A 219 13.57 22.78 -3.97
C PRO A 219 14.62 21.85 -3.34
N ARG A 220 14.20 20.90 -2.51
CA ARG A 220 15.12 19.99 -1.82
C ARG A 220 15.00 18.59 -2.39
N ILE A 221 16.17 17.95 -2.61
CA ILE A 221 16.22 16.52 -3.00
C ILE A 221 15.75 15.68 -1.81
N LEU A 222 14.72 14.91 -2.02
CA LEU A 222 14.21 13.97 -1.03
C LEU A 222 14.86 12.60 -1.20
N ARG A 223 15.04 11.87 -0.11
CA ARG A 223 15.37 10.44 -0.20
C ARG A 223 14.21 9.68 -0.80
N THR A 224 14.48 8.56 -1.45
CA THR A 224 13.48 7.77 -2.17
C THR A 224 12.27 7.40 -1.28
N GLU A 225 12.52 6.93 -0.05
CA GLU A 225 11.47 6.63 0.92
C GLU A 225 10.66 7.86 1.33
N THR A 226 11.30 9.02 1.41
CA THR A 226 10.62 10.30 1.71
C THR A 226 9.79 10.75 0.52
N ALA A 227 10.32 10.66 -0.69
CA ALA A 227 9.62 11.02 -1.92
C ALA A 227 8.35 10.17 -2.10
N ALA A 228 8.44 8.85 -1.88
CA ALA A 228 7.31 7.95 -1.96
C ALA A 228 6.18 8.34 -1.00
N VAL A 229 6.51 8.53 0.28
CA VAL A 229 5.51 8.85 1.33
C VAL A 229 4.91 10.25 1.11
N VAL A 230 5.74 11.26 0.82
CA VAL A 230 5.28 12.63 0.57
C VAL A 230 4.38 12.70 -0.66
N SER A 231 4.76 12.04 -1.77
CA SER A 231 3.94 12.00 -2.97
C SER A 231 2.60 11.33 -2.73
N ALA A 232 2.60 10.20 -2.02
CA ALA A 232 1.38 9.50 -1.67
C ALA A 232 0.46 10.36 -0.79
N ALA A 233 1.00 11.02 0.24
CA ALA A 233 0.24 11.91 1.11
C ALA A 233 -0.38 13.09 0.34
N LEU A 234 0.37 13.70 -0.58
CA LEU A 234 -0.14 14.81 -1.40
C LEU A 234 -1.22 14.35 -2.40
N VAL A 235 -1.09 13.15 -2.98
CA VAL A 235 -2.13 12.57 -3.82
C VAL A 235 -3.39 12.27 -3.00
N MET A 236 -3.25 11.67 -1.82
CA MET A 236 -4.39 11.39 -0.95
C MET A 236 -5.06 12.67 -0.43
N GLN A 237 -4.32 13.76 -0.23
CA GLN A 237 -4.89 15.07 0.11
C GLN A 237 -5.69 15.68 -1.06
N LEU A 238 -5.26 15.50 -2.31
CA LEU A 238 -5.88 16.16 -3.47
C LEU A 238 -7.01 15.33 -4.07
N TRP A 239 -6.85 14.01 -4.22
CA TRP A 239 -7.80 13.11 -4.85
C TRP A 239 -8.44 12.09 -3.90
N GLY A 240 -7.89 11.93 -2.69
CA GLY A 240 -8.30 10.96 -1.68
C GLY A 240 -9.11 11.59 -0.55
N ASP A 241 -8.75 11.23 0.69
CA ASP A 241 -9.51 11.48 1.92
C ASP A 241 -8.64 11.95 3.12
N VAL A 242 -7.40 12.32 2.87
CA VAL A 242 -6.45 12.82 3.90
C VAL A 242 -6.44 14.35 3.96
#